data_30a224b8c708edb954db03663ead98f5
#
_entry.id   30a224b8c708edb954db03663ead98f5
#
_cell.length_a   1.000
_cell.length_b   1.000
_cell.length_c   1.000
_cell.angle_alpha   90.00
_cell.angle_beta   90.00
_cell.angle_gamma   90.00
#
_symmetry.space_group_name_H-M   'P 1'
#
loop_
_entity.id
_entity.type
_entity.pdbx_description
1 polymer ?
#
loop_
_entity_poly.entity_id
_entity_poly.type
_entity_poly.pdbx_seq_one_letter_code
_entity_poly.pdbx_strand_id
1 'polypeptide(L)'
;MPPKAHAWVGPSSIARVLACPPSARFSEQFPDTESDFAAEGTEAHELCEYLVRKALGEKVRNPKKKLKFYNAEMQECAEGYAAYIMELYETAKQNCTTTEIMLEQRVDVSEYIPECFGTADCIIVADGTMTISDYKHGMGIKVEATDNPQLKTYALGTLAMFDFLYDINTVRLIIYQPRLENVDEW
;
A
#
# COMPACT_ATOMS: atom_id res chain seq x y z
N MET A 1 -13.17 -0.95 -22.85
CA MET A 1 -12.55 -2.23 -22.46
C MET A 1 -12.62 -2.35 -20.95
N PRO A 2 -12.85 -3.51 -20.36
CA PRO A 2 -12.71 -3.64 -18.91
C PRO A 2 -11.26 -3.25 -18.52
N PRO A 3 -11.06 -2.60 -17.35
CA PRO A 3 -9.72 -2.25 -16.90
C PRO A 3 -8.87 -3.52 -16.80
N LYS A 4 -7.61 -3.45 -17.25
CA LYS A 4 -6.66 -4.56 -17.09
C LYS A 4 -6.54 -4.93 -15.62
N ALA A 5 -6.55 -6.21 -15.29
CA ALA A 5 -6.43 -6.68 -13.91
C ALA A 5 -5.01 -6.40 -13.34
N HIS A 6 -3.98 -6.44 -14.19
CA HIS A 6 -2.59 -6.19 -13.81
C HIS A 6 -1.96 -5.11 -14.70
N ALA A 7 -1.17 -4.23 -14.08
CA ALA A 7 -0.36 -3.25 -14.78
C ALA A 7 0.79 -3.95 -15.51
N TRP A 8 1.20 -3.41 -16.64
CA TRP A 8 2.41 -3.87 -17.33
C TRP A 8 3.66 -3.63 -16.46
N VAL A 9 3.74 -2.46 -15.84
CA VAL A 9 4.72 -2.13 -14.80
C VAL A 9 3.93 -1.59 -13.62
N GLY A 10 3.82 -2.36 -12.54
CA GLY A 10 3.16 -1.90 -11.32
C GLY A 10 4.15 -1.29 -10.33
N PRO A 11 3.67 -0.50 -9.34
CA PRO A 11 4.52 0.08 -8.31
C PRO A 11 5.40 -0.94 -7.58
N SER A 12 4.88 -2.13 -7.29
CA SER A 12 5.63 -3.21 -6.62
C SER A 12 6.78 -3.79 -7.47
N SER A 13 6.74 -3.63 -8.80
CA SER A 13 7.78 -4.11 -9.71
C SER A 13 8.74 -3.01 -10.19
N ILE A 14 8.46 -1.76 -9.85
CA ILE A 14 9.20 -0.59 -10.40
C ILE A 14 10.69 -0.61 -10.06
N ALA A 15 11.07 -1.05 -8.85
CA ALA A 15 12.47 -1.16 -8.45
C ALA A 15 13.27 -2.07 -9.40
N ARG A 16 12.69 -3.21 -9.78
CA ARG A 16 13.29 -4.14 -10.74
C ARG A 16 13.42 -3.50 -12.13
N VAL A 17 12.40 -2.77 -12.56
CA VAL A 17 12.40 -2.11 -13.87
C VAL A 17 13.42 -0.97 -13.93
N LEU A 18 13.56 -0.20 -12.86
CA LEU A 18 14.60 0.83 -12.76
C LEU A 18 16.02 0.24 -12.80
N ALA A 19 16.23 -0.89 -12.13
CA ALA A 19 17.52 -1.59 -12.15
C ALA A 19 17.81 -2.26 -13.51
N CYS A 20 16.77 -2.76 -14.19
CA CYS A 20 16.88 -3.46 -15.46
C CYS A 20 15.64 -3.19 -16.33
N PRO A 21 15.61 -2.11 -17.14
CA PRO A 21 14.44 -1.76 -17.94
C PRO A 21 13.90 -2.88 -18.84
N PRO A 22 14.72 -3.74 -19.47
CA PRO A 22 14.22 -4.86 -20.26
C PRO A 22 13.46 -5.92 -19.45
N SER A 23 13.60 -5.93 -18.12
CA SER A 23 12.98 -6.95 -17.24
C SER A 23 11.46 -6.97 -17.33
N ALA A 24 10.81 -5.83 -17.60
CA ALA A 24 9.37 -5.75 -17.78
C ALA A 24 8.90 -6.67 -18.92
N ARG A 25 9.47 -6.51 -20.12
CA ARG A 25 9.16 -7.34 -21.30
C ARG A 25 9.65 -8.77 -21.16
N PHE A 26 10.78 -8.96 -20.51
CA PHE A 26 11.32 -10.31 -20.28
C PHE A 26 10.40 -11.15 -19.40
N SER A 27 9.80 -10.53 -18.37
CA SER A 27 8.87 -11.21 -17.47
C SER A 27 7.59 -11.71 -18.15
N GLU A 28 7.13 -11.04 -19.21
CA GLU A 28 5.94 -11.46 -19.97
C GLU A 28 6.09 -12.84 -20.64
N GLN A 29 7.33 -13.31 -20.80
CA GLN A 29 7.61 -14.61 -21.43
C GLN A 29 7.41 -15.79 -20.46
N PHE A 30 7.22 -15.52 -19.18
CA PHE A 30 7.04 -16.52 -18.15
C PHE A 30 5.59 -16.50 -17.62
N PRO A 31 5.04 -17.67 -17.28
CA PRO A 31 3.73 -17.71 -16.64
C PRO A 31 3.80 -16.98 -15.29
N ASP A 32 2.76 -16.21 -15.01
CA ASP A 32 2.58 -15.57 -13.71
C ASP A 32 2.22 -16.64 -12.67
N THR A 33 3.20 -17.07 -11.90
CA THR A 33 3.03 -18.07 -10.84
C THR A 33 3.13 -17.39 -9.49
N GLU A 34 2.00 -17.30 -8.81
CA GLU A 34 1.97 -16.80 -7.44
C GLU A 34 2.66 -17.81 -6.51
N SER A 35 3.65 -17.35 -5.73
CA SER A 35 4.25 -18.17 -4.68
C SER A 35 3.37 -18.19 -3.43
N ASP A 36 3.49 -19.23 -2.58
CA ASP A 36 2.78 -19.28 -1.30
C ASP A 36 3.11 -18.04 -0.42
N PHE A 37 4.32 -17.50 -0.50
CA PHE A 37 4.70 -16.26 0.19
C PHE A 37 3.96 -15.02 -0.32
N ALA A 38 3.75 -14.93 -1.64
CA ALA A 38 2.98 -13.83 -2.22
C ALA A 38 1.50 -13.95 -1.83
N ALA A 39 0.95 -15.16 -1.88
CA ALA A 39 -0.42 -15.45 -1.47
C ALA A 39 -0.63 -15.17 0.04
N GLU A 40 0.32 -15.54 0.91
CA GLU A 40 0.30 -15.20 2.34
C GLU A 40 0.27 -13.67 2.53
N GLY A 41 1.12 -12.95 1.78
CA GLY A 41 1.15 -11.49 1.80
C GLY A 41 -0.20 -10.87 1.40
N THR A 42 -0.80 -11.34 0.32
CA THR A 42 -2.12 -10.89 -0.16
C THR A 42 -3.19 -11.10 0.91
N GLU A 43 -3.21 -12.27 1.58
CA GLU A 43 -4.15 -12.54 2.66
C GLU A 43 -3.92 -11.64 3.89
N ALA A 44 -2.66 -11.32 4.19
CA ALA A 44 -2.32 -10.41 5.27
C ALA A 44 -2.81 -8.98 5.00
N HIS A 45 -2.65 -8.46 3.76
CA HIS A 45 -3.21 -7.16 3.35
C HIS A 45 -4.74 -7.15 3.48
N GLU A 46 -5.44 -8.21 3.05
CA GLU A 46 -6.89 -8.30 3.20
C GLU A 46 -7.33 -8.26 4.68
N LEU A 47 -6.56 -8.87 5.57
CA LEU A 47 -6.83 -8.83 7.01
C LEU A 47 -6.56 -7.43 7.59
N CYS A 48 -5.47 -6.77 7.16
CA CYS A 48 -5.14 -5.39 7.56
C CYS A 48 -6.26 -4.42 7.14
N GLU A 49 -6.67 -4.45 5.87
CA GLU A 49 -7.77 -3.63 5.37
C GLU A 49 -9.05 -3.84 6.20
N TYR A 50 -9.44 -5.11 6.42
CA TYR A 50 -10.62 -5.44 7.21
C TYR A 50 -10.56 -4.82 8.61
N LEU A 51 -9.42 -4.90 9.29
CA LEU A 51 -9.28 -4.41 10.66
C LEU A 51 -9.31 -2.88 10.72
N VAL A 52 -8.66 -2.19 9.78
CA VAL A 52 -8.72 -0.71 9.71
C VAL A 52 -10.14 -0.26 9.39
N ARG A 53 -10.81 -0.82 8.39
CA ARG A 53 -12.20 -0.46 8.05
C ARG A 53 -13.16 -0.71 9.22
N LYS A 54 -12.96 -1.81 9.94
CA LYS A 54 -13.73 -2.11 11.15
C LYS A 54 -13.50 -1.09 12.25
N ALA A 55 -12.27 -0.64 12.46
CA ALA A 55 -11.93 0.39 13.43
C ALA A 55 -12.53 1.76 13.06
N LEU A 56 -12.64 2.06 11.76
CA LEU A 56 -13.35 3.24 11.23
C LEU A 56 -14.88 3.15 11.39
N GLY A 57 -15.42 2.02 11.86
CA GLY A 57 -16.87 1.80 12.04
C GLY A 57 -17.59 1.33 10.79
N GLU A 58 -16.87 0.94 9.74
CA GLU A 58 -17.47 0.43 8.51
C GLU A 58 -18.06 -0.98 8.70
N LYS A 59 -19.15 -1.25 7.99
CA LYS A 59 -19.77 -2.58 7.96
C LYS A 59 -19.09 -3.46 6.90
N VAL A 60 -18.05 -4.15 7.30
CA VAL A 60 -17.26 -5.02 6.42
C VAL A 60 -17.37 -6.49 6.80
N ARG A 61 -17.26 -7.37 5.81
CA ARG A 61 -17.31 -8.82 6.03
C ARG A 61 -15.96 -9.32 6.54
N ASN A 62 -15.98 -10.09 7.63
CA ASN A 62 -14.78 -10.71 8.18
C ASN A 62 -14.17 -11.75 7.20
N PRO A 63 -12.93 -11.56 6.72
CA PRO A 63 -12.30 -12.43 5.73
C PRO A 63 -11.74 -13.73 6.31
N LYS A 64 -11.50 -13.84 7.62
CA LYS A 64 -10.75 -14.93 8.28
C LYS A 64 -11.12 -16.34 7.83
N LYS A 65 -12.41 -16.59 7.53
CA LYS A 65 -12.86 -17.94 7.13
C LYS A 65 -12.40 -18.38 5.74
N LYS A 66 -11.96 -17.44 4.90
CA LYS A 66 -11.50 -17.72 3.54
C LYS A 66 -9.97 -17.64 3.40
N LEU A 67 -9.27 -17.10 4.42
CA LEU A 67 -7.82 -16.99 4.42
C LEU A 67 -7.18 -18.36 4.71
N LYS A 68 -6.38 -18.86 3.76
CA LYS A 68 -5.69 -20.16 3.83
C LYS A 68 -4.50 -20.12 4.81
N PHE A 69 -3.80 -18.97 4.84
CA PHE A 69 -2.59 -18.77 5.63
C PHE A 69 -2.85 -18.11 6.99
N TYR A 70 -4.13 -17.87 7.33
CA TYR A 70 -4.48 -17.22 8.59
C TYR A 70 -3.94 -17.98 9.80
N ASN A 71 -3.20 -17.26 10.66
CA ASN A 71 -2.67 -17.76 11.92
C ASN A 71 -2.63 -16.64 12.98
N ALA A 72 -2.20 -16.96 14.20
CA ALA A 72 -2.14 -16.01 15.30
C ALA A 72 -1.14 -14.86 15.05
N GLU A 73 0.02 -15.17 14.44
CA GLU A 73 1.03 -14.18 14.10
C GLU A 73 0.50 -13.17 13.07
N MET A 74 -0.13 -13.65 11.98
CA MET A 74 -0.77 -12.77 10.99
C MET A 74 -1.82 -11.86 11.63
N GLN A 75 -2.61 -12.41 12.59
CA GLN A 75 -3.59 -11.62 13.32
C GLN A 75 -2.94 -10.50 14.14
N GLU A 76 -1.90 -10.82 14.90
CA GLU A 76 -1.17 -9.85 15.72
C GLU A 76 -0.50 -8.76 14.86
N CYS A 77 0.14 -9.14 13.76
CA CYS A 77 0.72 -8.22 12.79
C CYS A 77 -0.32 -7.25 12.21
N ALA A 78 -1.47 -7.78 11.80
CA ALA A 78 -2.54 -6.96 11.22
C ALA A 78 -3.23 -6.06 12.26
N GLU A 79 -3.38 -6.52 13.49
CA GLU A 79 -3.88 -5.69 14.60
C GLU A 79 -2.92 -4.55 14.93
N GLY A 80 -1.62 -4.82 14.93
CA GLY A 80 -0.58 -3.80 15.12
C GLY A 80 -0.62 -2.73 14.02
N TYR A 81 -0.73 -3.16 12.76
CA TYR A 81 -0.87 -2.23 11.64
C TYR A 81 -2.14 -1.37 11.76
N ALA A 82 -3.28 -2.01 12.05
CA ALA A 82 -4.54 -1.30 12.20
C ALA A 82 -4.49 -0.26 13.34
N ALA A 83 -3.88 -0.60 14.47
CA ALA A 83 -3.69 0.33 15.58
C ALA A 83 -2.81 1.52 15.16
N TYR A 84 -1.70 1.26 14.45
CA TYR A 84 -0.80 2.28 13.95
C TYR A 84 -1.48 3.24 12.96
N ILE A 85 -2.23 2.71 11.99
CA ILE A 85 -2.96 3.54 11.03
C ILE A 85 -4.03 4.40 11.73
N MET A 86 -4.75 3.83 12.69
CA MET A 86 -5.74 4.59 13.46
C MET A 86 -5.11 5.70 14.30
N GLU A 87 -3.94 5.47 14.88
CA GLU A 87 -3.18 6.50 15.61
C GLU A 87 -2.79 7.67 14.69
N LEU A 88 -2.27 7.36 13.49
CA LEU A 88 -1.93 8.37 12.48
C LEU A 88 -3.18 9.16 12.07
N TYR A 89 -4.28 8.47 11.78
CA TYR A 89 -5.52 9.10 11.34
C TYR A 89 -6.14 9.99 12.43
N GLU A 90 -6.24 9.52 13.66
CA GLU A 90 -6.80 10.31 14.77
C GLU A 90 -5.88 11.50 15.12
N THR A 91 -4.57 11.35 15.04
CA THR A 91 -3.62 12.45 15.20
C THR A 91 -3.82 13.53 14.12
N ALA A 92 -3.98 13.12 12.87
CA ALA A 92 -4.26 14.03 11.76
C ALA A 92 -5.58 14.79 11.97
N LYS A 93 -6.63 14.12 12.44
CA LYS A 93 -7.94 14.73 12.72
C LYS A 93 -7.93 15.76 13.85
N GLN A 94 -7.05 15.61 14.83
CA GLN A 94 -6.92 16.60 15.91
C GLN A 94 -6.43 17.95 15.39
N ASN A 95 -5.66 17.95 14.32
CA ASN A 95 -5.00 19.14 13.77
C ASN A 95 -5.68 19.66 12.49
N CYS A 96 -6.57 18.88 11.88
CA CYS A 96 -7.20 19.22 10.60
C CYS A 96 -8.69 18.85 10.59
N THR A 97 -9.52 19.75 10.11
CA THR A 97 -10.98 19.54 10.00
C THR A 97 -11.40 18.70 8.80
N THR A 98 -10.52 18.58 7.80
CA THR A 98 -10.76 17.84 6.56
C THR A 98 -9.71 16.75 6.40
N THR A 99 -9.83 15.70 7.22
CA THR A 99 -8.93 14.54 7.14
C THR A 99 -9.63 13.42 6.39
N GLU A 100 -8.99 12.94 5.34
CA GLU A 100 -9.46 11.81 4.55
C GLU A 100 -8.54 10.60 4.73
N ILE A 101 -9.13 9.41 4.78
CA ILE A 101 -8.41 8.14 4.76
C ILE A 101 -8.95 7.27 3.63
N MET A 102 -8.06 6.75 2.82
CA MET A 102 -8.37 5.85 1.70
C MET A 102 -7.60 4.55 1.89
N LEU A 103 -8.32 3.42 1.82
CA LEU A 103 -7.75 2.09 1.99
C LEU A 103 -7.88 1.30 0.69
N GLU A 104 -6.85 0.53 0.34
CA GLU A 104 -6.79 -0.23 -0.92
C GLU A 104 -7.15 0.66 -2.11
N GLN A 105 -6.58 1.87 -2.10
CA GLN A 105 -6.86 2.87 -3.13
C GLN A 105 -6.13 2.54 -4.41
N ARG A 106 -6.89 2.34 -5.50
CA ARG A 106 -6.30 2.24 -6.83
C ARG A 106 -5.69 3.58 -7.22
N VAL A 107 -4.41 3.54 -7.56
CA VAL A 107 -3.61 4.70 -7.98
C VAL A 107 -3.20 4.50 -9.43
N ASP A 108 -3.53 5.46 -10.27
CA ASP A 108 -3.13 5.49 -11.68
C ASP A 108 -1.88 6.38 -11.85
N VAL A 109 -0.84 5.84 -12.44
CA VAL A 109 0.44 6.51 -12.68
C VAL A 109 0.74 6.60 -14.18
N SER A 110 -0.28 6.33 -15.03
CA SER A 110 -0.13 6.24 -16.49
C SER A 110 0.31 7.55 -17.15
N GLU A 111 0.12 8.69 -16.47
CA GLU A 111 0.63 9.98 -16.92
C GLU A 111 2.17 10.01 -17.00
N TYR A 112 2.83 9.31 -16.07
CA TYR A 112 4.30 9.28 -15.97
C TYR A 112 4.89 7.99 -16.56
N ILE A 113 4.23 6.87 -16.33
CA ILE A 113 4.68 5.54 -16.76
C ILE A 113 3.53 4.85 -17.48
N PRO A 114 3.60 4.66 -18.81
CA PRO A 114 2.51 4.07 -19.59
C PRO A 114 1.98 2.77 -18.98
N GLU A 115 0.64 2.68 -18.85
CA GLU A 115 -0.07 1.52 -18.31
C GLU A 115 0.33 1.14 -16.86
N CYS A 116 0.93 2.07 -16.09
CA CYS A 116 1.29 1.87 -14.71
C CYS A 116 0.12 2.23 -13.79
N PHE A 117 -0.29 1.29 -12.98
CA PHE A 117 -1.25 1.48 -11.90
C PHE A 117 -0.99 0.45 -10.80
N GLY A 118 -1.50 0.70 -9.62
CA GLY A 118 -1.43 -0.22 -8.50
C GLY A 118 -2.46 0.12 -7.45
N THR A 119 -2.37 -0.56 -6.32
CA THR A 119 -3.22 -0.32 -5.16
C THR A 119 -2.33 0.07 -3.98
N ALA A 120 -2.57 1.23 -3.39
CA ALA A 120 -1.89 1.68 -2.18
C ALA A 120 -2.70 1.23 -0.97
N ASP A 121 -2.04 0.63 0.02
CA ASP A 121 -2.71 0.01 1.17
C ASP A 121 -3.46 1.04 2.01
N CYS A 122 -2.79 2.17 2.32
CA CYS A 122 -3.40 3.26 3.06
C CYS A 122 -2.85 4.62 2.62
N ILE A 123 -3.76 5.57 2.38
CA ILE A 123 -3.44 6.97 2.12
C ILE A 123 -4.22 7.81 3.11
N ILE A 124 -3.55 8.73 3.82
CA ILE A 124 -4.18 9.72 4.69
C ILE A 124 -3.79 11.10 4.17
N VAL A 125 -4.79 11.96 3.97
CA VAL A 125 -4.58 13.35 3.55
C VAL A 125 -5.15 14.28 4.60
N ALA A 126 -4.32 15.18 5.12
CA ALA A 126 -4.70 16.18 6.11
C ALA A 126 -3.75 17.38 6.06
N ASP A 127 -4.30 18.58 6.07
CA ASP A 127 -3.55 19.84 6.21
C ASP A 127 -2.34 19.97 5.25
N GLY A 128 -2.58 19.70 3.96
CA GLY A 128 -1.54 19.76 2.92
C GLY A 128 -0.50 18.64 3.00
N THR A 129 -0.66 17.70 3.92
CA THR A 129 0.21 16.51 4.05
C THR A 129 -0.49 15.26 3.55
N MET A 130 0.18 14.52 2.68
CA MET A 130 -0.24 13.20 2.22
C MET A 130 0.67 12.14 2.82
N THR A 131 0.10 11.24 3.60
CA THR A 131 0.81 10.08 4.16
C THR A 131 0.41 8.83 3.41
N ILE A 132 1.39 8.07 2.90
CA ILE A 132 1.20 6.77 2.25
C ILE A 132 1.88 5.72 3.11
N SER A 133 1.12 4.73 3.56
CA SER A 133 1.66 3.59 4.31
C SER A 133 1.48 2.31 3.49
N ASP A 134 2.57 1.54 3.40
CA ASP A 134 2.64 0.25 2.71
C ASP A 134 3.01 -0.83 3.73
N TYR A 135 2.17 -1.84 3.84
CA TYR A 135 2.35 -2.97 4.74
C TYR A 135 3.20 -4.06 4.09
N LYS A 136 4.16 -4.59 4.82
CA LYS A 136 5.03 -5.67 4.36
C LYS A 136 4.96 -6.86 5.32
N HIS A 137 4.39 -7.98 4.87
CA HIS A 137 4.27 -9.19 5.69
C HIS A 137 5.54 -10.07 5.69
N GLY A 138 6.41 -9.88 4.69
CA GLY A 138 7.61 -10.71 4.52
C GLY A 138 8.67 -10.51 5.60
N MET A 139 9.42 -11.60 5.91
CA MET A 139 10.54 -11.61 6.87
C MET A 139 11.93 -11.62 6.20
N GLY A 140 11.99 -11.73 4.88
CA GLY A 140 13.27 -12.03 4.21
C GLY A 140 14.21 -10.83 4.13
N ILE A 141 13.71 -9.66 3.79
CA ILE A 141 14.51 -8.45 3.55
C ILE A 141 13.82 -7.29 4.23
N LYS A 142 14.59 -6.52 5.02
CA LYS A 142 14.13 -5.25 5.56
C LYS A 142 13.91 -4.26 4.43
N VAL A 143 12.73 -3.66 4.39
CA VAL A 143 12.36 -2.65 3.41
C VAL A 143 12.44 -1.27 4.06
N GLU A 144 13.09 -0.33 3.39
CA GLU A 144 13.21 1.06 3.84
C GLU A 144 12.23 1.95 3.06
N ALA A 145 11.74 3.00 3.71
CA ALA A 145 10.90 4.02 3.08
C ALA A 145 11.75 5.02 2.29
N THR A 146 12.97 5.29 2.80
CA THR A 146 13.92 6.23 2.16
C THR A 146 14.20 5.80 0.73
N ASP A 147 13.98 6.73 -0.20
CA ASP A 147 14.18 6.51 -1.64
C ASP A 147 13.43 5.29 -2.23
N ASN A 148 12.42 4.78 -1.56
CA ASN A 148 11.66 3.60 -1.99
C ASN A 148 10.90 3.87 -3.29
N PRO A 149 11.23 3.17 -4.41
CA PRO A 149 10.60 3.44 -5.71
C PRO A 149 9.12 3.10 -5.75
N GLN A 150 8.66 2.09 -5.00
CA GLN A 150 7.25 1.70 -4.92
C GLN A 150 6.44 2.83 -4.28
N LEU A 151 6.86 3.30 -3.10
CA LEU A 151 6.20 4.39 -2.39
C LEU A 151 6.21 5.69 -3.18
N LYS A 152 7.33 6.05 -3.82
CA LYS A 152 7.43 7.22 -4.71
C LYS A 152 6.45 7.11 -5.90
N THR A 153 6.28 5.92 -6.45
CA THR A 153 5.34 5.70 -7.56
C THR A 153 3.89 5.89 -7.09
N TYR A 154 3.55 5.37 -5.91
CA TYR A 154 2.23 5.66 -5.31
C TYR A 154 2.05 7.15 -5.04
N ALA A 155 3.08 7.84 -4.51
CA ALA A 155 3.02 9.27 -4.26
C ALA A 155 2.73 10.06 -5.53
N LEU A 156 3.46 9.81 -6.62
CA LEU A 156 3.23 10.48 -7.91
C LEU A 156 1.80 10.29 -8.42
N GLY A 157 1.29 9.08 -8.42
CA GLY A 157 -0.06 8.82 -8.89
C GLY A 157 -1.14 9.40 -7.96
N THR A 158 -0.91 9.37 -6.65
CA THR A 158 -1.85 9.97 -5.67
C THR A 158 -1.87 11.50 -5.81
N LEU A 159 -0.71 12.14 -5.99
CA LEU A 159 -0.62 13.58 -6.28
C LEU A 159 -1.39 13.93 -7.56
N ALA A 160 -1.17 13.21 -8.65
CA ALA A 160 -1.90 13.42 -9.90
C ALA A 160 -3.43 13.31 -9.73
N MET A 161 -3.89 12.44 -8.82
CA MET A 161 -5.32 12.23 -8.57
C MET A 161 -5.95 13.25 -7.61
N PHE A 162 -5.20 13.77 -6.65
CA PHE A 162 -5.78 14.45 -5.50
C PHE A 162 -5.18 15.83 -5.16
N ASP A 163 -4.02 16.20 -5.71
CA ASP A 163 -3.36 17.48 -5.38
C ASP A 163 -4.28 18.70 -5.61
N PHE A 164 -5.04 18.67 -6.70
CA PHE A 164 -5.99 19.76 -7.03
C PHE A 164 -7.13 19.93 -6.00
N LEU A 165 -7.38 18.93 -5.15
CA LEU A 165 -8.41 18.98 -4.11
C LEU A 165 -7.84 19.40 -2.75
N TYR A 166 -6.58 19.02 -2.45
CA TYR A 166 -6.04 19.08 -1.09
C TYR A 166 -4.82 19.99 -0.94
N ASP A 167 -4.33 20.61 -2.03
CA ASP A 167 -3.15 21.49 -2.02
C ASP A 167 -1.97 20.84 -1.26
N ILE A 168 -1.56 19.64 -1.73
CA ILE A 168 -0.56 18.79 -1.06
C ILE A 168 0.84 19.39 -1.25
N ASN A 169 1.50 19.75 -0.16
CA ASN A 169 2.85 20.32 -0.18
C ASN A 169 3.89 19.43 0.56
N THR A 170 3.42 18.42 1.29
CA THR A 170 4.27 17.46 2.01
C THR A 170 3.80 16.03 1.74
N VAL A 171 4.75 15.15 1.46
CA VAL A 171 4.49 13.71 1.30
C VAL A 171 5.29 12.96 2.35
N ARG A 172 4.61 12.14 3.14
CA ARG A 172 5.19 11.23 4.13
C ARG A 172 5.00 9.80 3.65
N LEU A 173 6.08 9.06 3.56
CA LEU A 173 6.10 7.68 3.08
C LEU A 173 6.46 6.74 4.22
N ILE A 174 5.71 5.65 4.39
CA ILE A 174 5.85 4.73 5.51
C ILE A 174 5.90 3.29 5.01
N ILE A 175 6.88 2.54 5.49
CA ILE A 175 6.91 1.08 5.44
C ILE A 175 6.58 0.55 6.84
N TYR A 176 5.56 -0.29 6.93
CA TYR A 176 5.22 -1.02 8.14
C TYR A 176 5.46 -2.52 7.96
N GLN A 177 6.52 -3.05 8.57
CA GLN A 177 6.97 -4.43 8.42
C GLN A 177 7.09 -5.11 9.80
N PRO A 178 5.97 -5.58 10.39
CA PRO A 178 5.93 -5.99 11.80
C PRO A 178 6.78 -7.21 12.12
N ARG A 179 6.89 -8.18 11.21
CA ARG A 179 7.68 -9.41 11.42
C ARG A 179 9.19 -9.15 11.52
N LEU A 180 9.65 -7.95 11.19
CA LEU A 180 11.03 -7.46 11.38
C LEU A 180 11.10 -6.29 12.36
N GLU A 181 10.03 -6.03 13.14
CA GLU A 181 9.93 -4.90 14.06
C GLU A 181 10.34 -3.58 13.40
N ASN A 182 10.00 -3.42 12.11
CA ASN A 182 10.42 -2.31 11.28
C ASN A 182 9.22 -1.39 10.96
N VAL A 183 9.29 -0.17 11.46
CA VAL A 183 8.47 0.95 10.98
C VAL A 183 9.44 2.02 10.52
N ASP A 184 9.49 2.27 9.22
CA ASP A 184 10.42 3.20 8.61
C ASP A 184 9.68 4.31 7.86
N GLU A 185 10.11 5.55 8.03
CA GLU A 185 9.44 6.74 7.54
C GLU A 185 10.40 7.65 6.77
N TRP A 186 9.90 8.28 5.73
CA TRP A 186 10.65 9.24 4.89
C TRP A 186 9.79 10.40 4.43
#